data_53c571c3bea0bacafe26a881cb061aa5
#
_entry.id   53c571c3bea0bacafe26a881cb061aa5
#
_cell.length_a   1.000
_cell.length_b   1.000
_cell.length_c   1.000
_cell.angle_alpha   90.00
_cell.angle_beta   90.00
_cell.angle_gamma   90.00
#
_symmetry.space_group_name_H-M   'P 1'
#
loop_
_entity.id
_entity.type
_entity.pdbx_description
1 polymer ?
#
loop_
_entity_poly.entity_id
_entity_poly.type
_entity_poly.pdbx_seq_one_letter_code
_entity_poly.pdbx_strand_id
1 'polypeptide(L)'
;MEKLLTIWHSSGLYQVQPGQVIMMAVGLLLLYLAIKRNFEPLLLIPIGFGGILANIPGAGLAESGGILYMFYSVGIETGAFPLIIFMGVGAMTDFGPLLANPKTLFLGAAAQFGIFVTLIGAVGLTTLGVMDFTLADAAAVGIIGGADGPTSIYVASKLAPDLLGAIAVASYSYMALVPLIQPPIMRALTTEKERQIKMVQLRPVGKVEKIVFPLLLLLLVAFMLPDAAPLLGMFCFGNLMRESGVVDRLSDTTQNALINVVTIFLGLAVGSKLSADKFLDLTTLGILLLGMVAFAIGTASGVLMAKAMNKLTGGGINPLIGSAGVSAVPMAARVSNKVGLEANNQNFLLMHAMGPNVAGVIGSAVAAGIMINYVGGG
;
A
#
# COMPACT_ATOMS: atom_id res chain seq x y z
N MET A 1 -51.71 -5.62 17.55
CA MET A 1 -50.56 -6.24 18.27
C MET A 1 -49.64 -6.98 17.30
N GLU A 2 -50.17 -7.82 16.41
CA GLU A 2 -49.39 -8.57 15.42
C GLU A 2 -48.50 -7.68 14.50
N LYS A 3 -49.07 -6.58 13.97
CA LYS A 3 -48.26 -5.68 13.13
C LYS A 3 -47.10 -5.01 13.84
N LEU A 4 -47.25 -4.72 15.15
CA LEU A 4 -46.15 -4.17 15.95
C LEU A 4 -45.08 -5.23 16.24
N LEU A 5 -45.47 -6.47 16.47
CA LEU A 5 -44.55 -7.60 16.61
C LEU A 5 -43.79 -7.89 15.31
N THR A 6 -44.49 -7.81 14.17
CA THR A 6 -43.85 -7.96 12.85
C THR A 6 -42.81 -6.88 12.61
N ILE A 7 -43.09 -5.61 12.91
CA ILE A 7 -42.15 -4.48 12.81
C ILE A 7 -40.96 -4.70 13.78
N TRP A 8 -41.20 -5.18 15.00
CA TRP A 8 -40.13 -5.46 15.95
C TRP A 8 -39.23 -6.61 15.45
N HIS A 9 -39.80 -7.70 14.99
CA HIS A 9 -39.02 -8.83 14.45
C HIS A 9 -38.27 -8.51 13.16
N SER A 10 -38.75 -7.56 12.35
CA SER A 10 -38.06 -7.06 11.16
C SER A 10 -37.03 -5.97 11.46
N SER A 11 -36.97 -5.46 12.69
CA SER A 11 -36.02 -4.42 13.06
C SER A 11 -34.60 -4.97 13.18
N GLY A 12 -33.61 -4.17 12.79
CA GLY A 12 -32.19 -4.49 12.96
C GLY A 12 -31.79 -4.73 14.43
N LEU A 13 -32.50 -4.12 15.38
CA LEU A 13 -32.27 -4.33 16.81
C LEU A 13 -32.59 -5.76 17.26
N TYR A 14 -33.64 -6.36 16.68
CA TYR A 14 -34.02 -7.74 16.99
C TYR A 14 -33.11 -8.76 16.29
N GLN A 15 -32.61 -8.41 15.07
CA GLN A 15 -31.83 -9.31 14.23
C GLN A 15 -30.32 -9.22 14.49
N VAL A 16 -29.87 -8.23 15.28
CA VAL A 16 -28.44 -7.99 15.49
C VAL A 16 -27.74 -9.18 16.17
N GLN A 17 -26.63 -9.59 15.57
CA GLN A 17 -25.76 -10.62 16.12
C GLN A 17 -24.56 -9.99 16.86
N PRO A 18 -24.01 -10.65 17.90
CA PRO A 18 -22.87 -10.12 18.65
C PRO A 18 -21.67 -9.76 17.76
N GLY A 19 -21.38 -10.60 16.76
CA GLY A 19 -20.31 -10.35 15.80
C GLY A 19 -20.49 -9.04 15.02
N GLN A 20 -21.73 -8.73 14.60
CA GLN A 20 -22.03 -7.48 13.90
C GLN A 20 -21.79 -6.26 14.79
N VAL A 21 -22.15 -6.34 16.08
CA VAL A 21 -21.89 -5.26 17.04
C VAL A 21 -20.38 -5.05 17.20
N ILE A 22 -19.59 -6.12 17.31
CA ILE A 22 -18.14 -6.04 17.39
C ILE A 22 -17.57 -5.39 16.12
N MET A 23 -18.04 -5.78 14.93
CA MET A 23 -17.57 -5.20 13.68
C MET A 23 -17.97 -3.74 13.51
N MET A 24 -19.18 -3.34 13.95
CA MET A 24 -19.53 -1.92 13.99
C MET A 24 -18.63 -1.15 14.96
N ALA A 25 -18.26 -1.72 16.10
CA ALA A 25 -17.29 -1.12 17.01
C ALA A 25 -15.88 -1.02 16.40
N VAL A 26 -15.45 -2.02 15.62
CA VAL A 26 -14.21 -1.95 14.82
C VAL A 26 -14.30 -0.82 13.80
N GLY A 27 -15.40 -0.67 13.08
CA GLY A 27 -15.62 0.44 12.16
C GLY A 27 -15.54 1.81 12.85
N LEU A 28 -16.15 1.95 14.03
CA LEU A 28 -16.05 3.16 14.86
C LEU A 28 -14.61 3.42 15.33
N LEU A 29 -13.87 2.38 15.68
CA LEU A 29 -12.44 2.48 16.03
C LEU A 29 -11.62 3.00 14.86
N LEU A 30 -11.84 2.48 13.64
CA LEU A 30 -11.16 2.96 12.43
C LEU A 30 -11.47 4.45 12.18
N LEU A 31 -12.73 4.86 12.33
CA LEU A 31 -13.12 6.27 12.24
C LEU A 31 -12.42 7.13 13.32
N TYR A 32 -12.36 6.65 14.56
CA TYR A 32 -11.66 7.35 15.63
C TYR A 32 -10.16 7.52 15.32
N LEU A 33 -9.50 6.46 14.84
CA LEU A 33 -8.09 6.52 14.45
C LEU A 33 -7.86 7.50 13.29
N ALA A 34 -8.73 7.47 12.29
CA ALA A 34 -8.66 8.39 11.17
C ALA A 34 -8.85 9.85 11.61
N ILE A 35 -9.88 10.15 12.41
CA ILE A 35 -10.27 11.52 12.78
C ILE A 35 -9.36 12.09 13.87
N LYS A 36 -9.11 11.32 14.95
CA LYS A 36 -8.36 11.82 16.12
C LYS A 36 -6.85 11.62 16.03
N ARG A 37 -6.42 10.57 15.34
CA ARG A 37 -4.99 10.23 15.20
C ARG A 37 -4.43 10.58 13.83
N ASN A 38 -5.28 11.05 12.92
CA ASN A 38 -4.92 11.40 11.54
C ASN A 38 -4.25 10.25 10.78
N PHE A 39 -4.72 9.01 11.03
CA PHE A 39 -4.23 7.80 10.38
C PHE A 39 -4.93 7.63 9.04
N GLU A 40 -4.25 7.93 7.94
CA GLU A 40 -4.73 7.83 6.56
C GLU A 40 -6.24 8.13 6.40
N PRO A 41 -6.70 9.34 6.79
CA PRO A 41 -8.12 9.64 6.89
C PRO A 41 -8.87 9.48 5.56
N LEU A 42 -8.20 9.71 4.43
CA LEU A 42 -8.80 9.57 3.11
C LEU A 42 -9.30 8.15 2.81
N LEU A 43 -8.67 7.14 3.41
CA LEU A 43 -9.01 5.73 3.20
C LEU A 43 -9.72 5.11 4.40
N LEU A 44 -9.22 5.35 5.63
CA LEU A 44 -9.81 4.72 6.81
C LEU A 44 -11.22 5.23 7.13
N ILE A 45 -11.58 6.46 6.74
CA ILE A 45 -12.95 6.96 6.92
C ILE A 45 -13.94 6.16 6.06
N PRO A 46 -13.79 6.07 4.73
CA PRO A 46 -14.71 5.28 3.92
C PRO A 46 -14.66 3.78 4.23
N ILE A 47 -13.49 3.21 4.59
CA ILE A 47 -13.40 1.80 5.01
C ILE A 47 -14.17 1.56 6.31
N GLY A 48 -13.93 2.37 7.35
CA GLY A 48 -14.63 2.24 8.63
C GLY A 48 -16.13 2.43 8.50
N PHE A 49 -16.55 3.42 7.71
CA PHE A 49 -17.98 3.66 7.46
C PHE A 49 -18.61 2.53 6.64
N GLY A 50 -17.94 2.04 5.61
CA GLY A 50 -18.38 0.87 4.83
C GLY A 50 -18.52 -0.38 5.71
N GLY A 51 -17.58 -0.59 6.65
CA GLY A 51 -17.65 -1.68 7.64
C GLY A 51 -18.83 -1.57 8.57
N ILE A 52 -19.20 -0.35 9.02
CA ILE A 52 -20.42 -0.14 9.80
C ILE A 52 -21.65 -0.48 8.96
N LEU A 53 -21.76 0.05 7.74
CA LEU A 53 -22.90 -0.19 6.85
C LEU A 53 -23.08 -1.66 6.51
N ALA A 54 -21.99 -2.40 6.29
CA ALA A 54 -22.03 -3.82 5.97
C ALA A 54 -22.57 -4.70 7.11
N ASN A 55 -22.41 -4.24 8.34
CA ASN A 55 -22.83 -4.96 9.53
C ASN A 55 -24.18 -4.50 10.09
N ILE A 56 -24.94 -3.64 9.39
CA ILE A 56 -26.32 -3.29 9.76
C ILE A 56 -27.23 -4.45 9.41
N PRO A 57 -27.88 -5.09 10.41
CA PRO A 57 -28.73 -6.26 10.16
C PRO A 57 -29.90 -5.95 9.26
N GLY A 58 -30.16 -6.82 8.29
CA GLY A 58 -31.31 -6.70 7.39
C GLY A 58 -31.24 -5.57 6.35
N ALA A 59 -30.13 -4.81 6.31
CA ALA A 59 -29.96 -3.71 5.34
C ALA A 59 -29.58 -4.19 3.93
N GLY A 60 -28.98 -5.39 3.80
CA GLY A 60 -28.59 -5.98 2.51
C GLY A 60 -27.57 -5.19 1.68
N LEU A 61 -26.89 -4.21 2.28
CA LEU A 61 -26.03 -3.25 1.54
C LEU A 61 -24.80 -3.92 0.94
N ALA A 62 -24.26 -4.94 1.60
CA ALA A 62 -23.09 -5.70 1.17
C ALA A 62 -23.45 -7.01 0.43
N GLU A 63 -24.72 -7.35 0.34
CA GLU A 63 -25.24 -8.54 -0.34
C GLU A 63 -25.44 -8.26 -1.84
N SER A 64 -25.64 -9.32 -2.63
CA SER A 64 -25.91 -9.20 -4.07
C SER A 64 -27.12 -8.29 -4.33
N GLY A 65 -26.90 -7.25 -5.14
CA GLY A 65 -27.88 -6.19 -5.40
C GLY A 65 -27.77 -4.97 -4.47
N GLY A 66 -26.99 -5.04 -3.38
CA GLY A 66 -26.72 -3.90 -2.51
C GLY A 66 -25.69 -2.93 -3.11
N ILE A 67 -25.72 -1.68 -2.65
CA ILE A 67 -24.86 -0.62 -3.19
C ILE A 67 -23.36 -0.88 -2.92
N LEU A 68 -23.00 -1.41 -1.76
CA LEU A 68 -21.61 -1.74 -1.43
C LEU A 68 -21.12 -2.91 -2.27
N TYR A 69 -21.98 -3.92 -2.52
CA TYR A 69 -21.66 -5.02 -3.43
C TYR A 69 -21.42 -4.52 -4.86
N MET A 70 -22.21 -3.57 -5.34
CA MET A 70 -22.02 -2.96 -6.65
C MET A 70 -20.66 -2.26 -6.75
N PHE A 71 -20.26 -1.49 -5.73
CA PHE A 71 -18.94 -0.85 -5.72
C PHE A 71 -17.82 -1.90 -5.70
N TYR A 72 -18.00 -3.00 -4.97
CA TYR A 72 -17.05 -4.09 -4.91
C TYR A 72 -16.92 -4.80 -6.27
N SER A 73 -18.03 -5.22 -6.86
CA SER A 73 -18.02 -5.99 -8.11
C SER A 73 -17.49 -5.19 -9.29
N VAL A 74 -17.89 -3.91 -9.41
CA VAL A 74 -17.44 -3.04 -10.51
C VAL A 74 -16.01 -2.56 -10.30
N GLY A 75 -15.64 -2.22 -9.06
CA GLY A 75 -14.39 -1.52 -8.81
C GLY A 75 -13.22 -2.42 -8.39
N ILE A 76 -13.49 -3.42 -7.55
CA ILE A 76 -12.44 -4.26 -6.96
C ILE A 76 -12.29 -5.57 -7.73
N GLU A 77 -13.36 -6.32 -7.98
CA GLU A 77 -13.29 -7.59 -8.74
C GLU A 77 -12.71 -7.39 -10.13
N THR A 78 -13.06 -6.30 -10.81
CA THR A 78 -12.46 -5.94 -12.11
C THR A 78 -11.01 -5.44 -11.98
N GLY A 79 -10.58 -5.01 -10.80
CA GLY A 79 -9.29 -4.35 -10.57
C GLY A 79 -9.29 -2.86 -10.95
N ALA A 80 -10.43 -2.28 -11.38
CA ALA A 80 -10.47 -0.93 -11.92
C ALA A 80 -10.05 0.13 -10.89
N PHE A 81 -10.57 0.08 -9.66
CA PHE A 81 -10.26 1.09 -8.64
C PHE A 81 -8.78 1.10 -8.23
N PRO A 82 -8.13 -0.03 -7.90
CA PRO A 82 -6.70 -0.05 -7.63
C PRO A 82 -5.86 0.51 -8.78
N LEU A 83 -6.20 0.16 -10.02
CA LEU A 83 -5.48 0.62 -11.21
C LEU A 83 -5.63 2.13 -11.42
N ILE A 84 -6.83 2.70 -11.22
CA ILE A 84 -7.05 4.16 -11.32
C ILE A 84 -6.30 4.90 -10.21
N ILE A 85 -6.28 4.37 -8.98
CA ILE A 85 -5.49 4.96 -7.90
C ILE A 85 -4.00 4.92 -8.26
N PHE A 86 -3.52 3.81 -8.81
CA PHE A 86 -2.13 3.67 -9.24
C PHE A 86 -1.76 4.69 -10.34
N MET A 87 -2.70 4.99 -11.26
CA MET A 87 -2.56 6.08 -12.23
C MET A 87 -2.45 7.44 -11.53
N GLY A 88 -3.27 7.71 -10.52
CA GLY A 88 -3.19 8.92 -9.70
C GLY A 88 -1.84 9.06 -9.00
N VAL A 89 -1.34 7.96 -8.40
CA VAL A 89 0.00 7.92 -7.78
C VAL A 89 1.08 8.23 -8.83
N GLY A 90 0.95 7.70 -10.05
CA GLY A 90 1.86 8.01 -11.17
C GLY A 90 1.85 9.49 -11.52
N ALA A 91 0.67 10.12 -11.58
CA ALA A 91 0.53 11.55 -11.85
C ALA A 91 1.12 12.44 -10.74
N MET A 92 1.16 11.96 -9.50
CA MET A 92 1.80 12.66 -8.38
C MET A 92 3.32 12.42 -8.30
N THR A 93 3.82 11.38 -8.98
CA THR A 93 5.21 10.93 -8.87
C THR A 93 6.15 11.71 -9.78
N ASP A 94 7.33 12.10 -9.26
CA ASP A 94 8.44 12.65 -10.03
C ASP A 94 9.57 11.63 -10.16
N PHE A 95 9.85 11.17 -11.37
CA PHE A 95 10.97 10.27 -11.67
C PHE A 95 12.34 10.97 -11.65
N GLY A 96 12.37 12.29 -11.59
CA GLY A 96 13.62 13.06 -11.60
C GLY A 96 14.66 12.57 -10.60
N PRO A 97 14.34 12.41 -9.30
CA PRO A 97 15.29 11.92 -8.30
C PRO A 97 15.85 10.52 -8.60
N LEU A 98 15.03 9.62 -9.13
CA LEU A 98 15.45 8.27 -9.52
C LEU A 98 16.40 8.33 -10.74
N LEU A 99 16.05 9.11 -11.76
CA LEU A 99 16.87 9.30 -12.97
C LEU A 99 18.18 10.02 -12.67
N ALA A 100 18.17 10.95 -11.72
CA ALA A 100 19.38 11.63 -11.27
C ALA A 100 20.35 10.72 -10.54
N ASN A 101 19.84 9.70 -9.83
CA ASN A 101 20.62 8.70 -9.12
C ASN A 101 20.05 7.28 -9.28
N PRO A 102 20.25 6.61 -10.43
CA PRO A 102 19.69 5.29 -10.71
C PRO A 102 20.12 4.18 -9.72
N LYS A 103 21.22 4.38 -9.00
CA LYS A 103 21.65 3.42 -7.96
C LYS A 103 20.61 3.25 -6.85
N THR A 104 19.71 4.20 -6.68
CA THR A 104 18.60 4.11 -5.72
C THR A 104 17.57 3.04 -6.06
N LEU A 105 17.56 2.50 -7.29
CA LEU A 105 16.78 1.31 -7.65
C LEU A 105 17.11 0.12 -6.75
N PHE A 106 18.38 -0.06 -6.38
CA PHE A 106 18.78 -1.15 -5.47
C PHE A 106 18.18 -0.99 -4.07
N LEU A 107 17.92 0.24 -3.63
CA LEU A 107 17.29 0.50 -2.33
C LEU A 107 15.80 0.13 -2.35
N GLY A 108 15.11 0.47 -3.43
CA GLY A 108 13.73 0.03 -3.65
C GLY A 108 13.63 -1.49 -3.77
N ALA A 109 14.52 -2.12 -4.55
CA ALA A 109 14.57 -3.57 -4.68
C ALA A 109 14.85 -4.27 -3.33
N ALA A 110 15.78 -3.76 -2.51
CA ALA A 110 16.07 -4.30 -1.19
C ALA A 110 14.87 -4.21 -0.24
N ALA A 111 14.09 -3.14 -0.29
CA ALA A 111 12.88 -3.02 0.53
C ALA A 111 11.81 -4.06 0.19
N GLN A 112 11.80 -4.61 -1.04
CA GLN A 112 10.88 -5.70 -1.42
C GLN A 112 11.18 -7.03 -0.69
N PHE A 113 12.31 -7.15 -0.01
CA PHE A 113 12.55 -8.29 0.89
C PHE A 113 11.42 -8.46 1.91
N GLY A 114 10.77 -7.37 2.34
CA GLY A 114 9.58 -7.42 3.18
C GLY A 114 8.47 -8.29 2.58
N ILE A 115 8.21 -8.18 1.28
CA ILE A 115 7.20 -8.95 0.55
C ILE A 115 7.53 -10.45 0.59
N PHE A 116 8.73 -10.81 0.15
CA PHE A 116 9.13 -12.22 0.02
C PHE A 116 9.31 -12.91 1.36
N VAL A 117 9.84 -12.23 2.37
CA VAL A 117 9.95 -12.78 3.73
C VAL A 117 8.57 -13.02 4.34
N THR A 118 7.60 -12.15 4.05
CA THR A 118 6.22 -12.33 4.54
C THR A 118 5.55 -13.52 3.86
N LEU A 119 5.72 -13.67 2.55
CA LEU A 119 5.25 -14.86 1.83
C LEU A 119 5.83 -16.15 2.45
N ILE A 120 7.16 -16.20 2.62
CA ILE A 120 7.83 -17.35 3.24
C ILE A 120 7.34 -17.55 4.68
N GLY A 121 7.14 -16.47 5.44
CA GLY A 121 6.61 -16.51 6.80
C GLY A 121 5.18 -17.06 6.87
N ALA A 122 4.31 -16.65 5.95
CA ALA A 122 2.95 -17.16 5.85
C ALA A 122 2.93 -18.67 5.52
N VAL A 123 3.71 -19.10 4.52
CA VAL A 123 3.89 -20.51 4.19
C VAL A 123 4.49 -21.28 5.38
N GLY A 124 5.47 -20.69 6.08
CA GLY A 124 6.06 -21.28 7.28
C GLY A 124 5.05 -21.48 8.42
N LEU A 125 4.18 -20.51 8.67
CA LEU A 125 3.11 -20.64 9.66
C LEU A 125 2.11 -21.75 9.31
N THR A 126 1.82 -21.92 8.03
CA THR A 126 0.96 -23.03 7.55
C THR A 126 1.66 -24.38 7.75
N THR A 127 2.94 -24.50 7.41
CA THR A 127 3.69 -25.76 7.60
C THR A 127 3.85 -26.13 9.07
N LEU A 128 3.86 -25.15 9.98
CA LEU A 128 3.88 -25.36 11.43
C LEU A 128 2.47 -25.65 12.01
N GLY A 129 1.42 -25.63 11.20
CA GLY A 129 0.05 -25.87 11.65
C GLY A 129 -0.55 -24.73 12.51
N VAL A 130 0.04 -23.54 12.46
CA VAL A 130 -0.45 -22.36 13.21
C VAL A 130 -1.54 -21.63 12.43
N MET A 131 -1.42 -21.60 11.10
CA MET A 131 -2.33 -20.97 10.16
C MET A 131 -2.62 -21.94 9.01
N ASP A 132 -3.69 -21.65 8.26
CA ASP A 132 -4.06 -22.46 7.08
C ASP A 132 -4.16 -21.53 5.85
N PHE A 133 -3.00 -21.06 5.39
CA PHE A 133 -2.90 -20.26 4.16
C PHE A 133 -2.63 -21.17 2.97
N THR A 134 -3.40 -21.02 1.92
CA THR A 134 -2.99 -21.49 0.60
C THR A 134 -1.79 -20.70 0.10
N LEU A 135 -1.12 -21.17 -0.94
CA LEU A 135 -0.02 -20.40 -1.56
C LEU A 135 -0.52 -19.06 -2.11
N ALA A 136 -1.76 -19.01 -2.59
CA ALA A 136 -2.42 -17.80 -3.07
C ALA A 136 -2.66 -16.80 -1.92
N ASP A 137 -3.15 -17.29 -0.78
CA ASP A 137 -3.30 -16.47 0.43
C ASP A 137 -1.95 -15.94 0.92
N ALA A 138 -0.94 -16.81 0.99
CA ALA A 138 0.40 -16.42 1.40
C ALA A 138 1.02 -15.35 0.48
N ALA A 139 0.79 -15.44 -0.84
CA ALA A 139 1.23 -14.44 -1.80
C ALA A 139 0.48 -13.10 -1.61
N ALA A 140 -0.83 -13.15 -1.42
CA ALA A 140 -1.66 -11.98 -1.17
C ALA A 140 -1.32 -11.29 0.17
N VAL A 141 -1.03 -12.07 1.21
CA VAL A 141 -0.54 -11.53 2.49
C VAL A 141 0.87 -10.97 2.35
N GLY A 142 1.73 -11.65 1.58
CA GLY A 142 3.10 -11.24 1.32
C GLY A 142 3.21 -9.81 0.79
N ILE A 143 2.34 -9.42 -0.13
CA ILE A 143 2.39 -8.11 -0.79
C ILE A 143 2.25 -6.92 0.17
N ILE A 144 1.64 -7.13 1.35
CA ILE A 144 1.53 -6.11 2.42
C ILE A 144 2.91 -5.55 2.79
N GLY A 145 3.96 -6.38 2.72
CA GLY A 145 5.32 -6.00 3.02
C GLY A 145 5.90 -4.90 2.14
N GLY A 146 5.31 -4.65 0.98
CA GLY A 146 5.65 -3.53 0.10
C GLY A 146 5.15 -2.17 0.60
N ALA A 147 4.22 -2.16 1.55
CA ALA A 147 3.52 -0.96 2.05
C ALA A 147 2.84 -0.16 0.92
N ASP A 148 2.17 -0.88 0.03
CA ASP A 148 1.49 -0.36 -1.15
C ASP A 148 0.03 -0.82 -1.11
N GLY A 149 -0.85 0.04 -0.63
CA GLY A 149 -2.27 -0.27 -0.44
C GLY A 149 -2.99 -0.67 -1.73
N PRO A 150 -2.93 0.13 -2.81
CA PRO A 150 -3.56 -0.21 -4.09
C PRO A 150 -3.07 -1.53 -4.67
N THR A 151 -1.75 -1.78 -4.65
CA THR A 151 -1.17 -3.05 -5.09
C THR A 151 -1.64 -4.22 -4.24
N SER A 152 -1.73 -4.03 -2.91
CA SER A 152 -2.23 -5.07 -2.00
C SER A 152 -3.68 -5.44 -2.30
N ILE A 153 -4.55 -4.46 -2.56
CA ILE A 153 -5.94 -4.72 -2.95
C ILE A 153 -5.99 -5.42 -4.31
N TYR A 154 -5.19 -4.98 -5.28
CA TYR A 154 -5.16 -5.59 -6.61
C TYR A 154 -4.75 -7.06 -6.56
N VAL A 155 -3.70 -7.39 -5.83
CA VAL A 155 -3.24 -8.78 -5.67
C VAL A 155 -4.26 -9.61 -4.88
N ALA A 156 -4.76 -9.08 -3.74
CA ALA A 156 -5.74 -9.79 -2.92
C ALA A 156 -7.06 -10.05 -3.67
N SER A 157 -7.52 -9.12 -4.51
CA SER A 157 -8.72 -9.33 -5.33
C SER A 157 -8.57 -10.45 -6.34
N LYS A 158 -7.35 -10.76 -6.77
CA LYS A 158 -7.04 -11.82 -7.75
C LYS A 158 -6.73 -13.16 -7.08
N LEU A 159 -5.95 -13.16 -6.00
CA LEU A 159 -5.41 -14.36 -5.38
C LEU A 159 -6.17 -14.81 -4.12
N ALA A 160 -6.70 -13.88 -3.32
CA ALA A 160 -7.31 -14.17 -2.03
C ALA A 160 -8.51 -13.24 -1.73
N PRO A 161 -9.61 -13.31 -2.50
CA PRO A 161 -10.75 -12.40 -2.35
C PRO A 161 -11.39 -12.45 -0.95
N ASP A 162 -11.33 -13.60 -0.27
CA ASP A 162 -11.86 -13.77 1.08
C ASP A 162 -11.03 -13.03 2.14
N LEU A 163 -9.73 -12.86 1.92
CA LEU A 163 -8.82 -12.15 2.81
C LEU A 163 -8.69 -10.66 2.47
N LEU A 164 -9.36 -10.19 1.42
CA LEU A 164 -9.22 -8.82 0.91
C LEU A 164 -9.47 -7.76 1.99
N GLY A 165 -10.49 -7.92 2.82
CA GLY A 165 -10.81 -6.97 3.89
C GLY A 165 -9.67 -6.85 4.91
N ALA A 166 -9.16 -7.97 5.38
CA ALA A 166 -8.05 -8.03 6.34
C ALA A 166 -6.75 -7.45 5.74
N ILE A 167 -6.42 -7.84 4.50
CA ILE A 167 -5.22 -7.37 3.78
C ILE A 167 -5.29 -5.86 3.54
N ALA A 168 -6.45 -5.34 3.14
CA ALA A 168 -6.62 -3.91 2.91
C ALA A 168 -6.48 -3.09 4.19
N VAL A 169 -7.15 -3.50 5.28
CA VAL A 169 -7.03 -2.84 6.59
C VAL A 169 -5.58 -2.89 7.08
N ALA A 170 -4.90 -4.03 6.96
CA ALA A 170 -3.49 -4.17 7.31
C ALA A 170 -2.62 -3.19 6.51
N SER A 171 -2.70 -3.23 5.17
CA SER A 171 -1.86 -2.42 4.28
C SER A 171 -2.00 -0.93 4.55
N TYR A 172 -3.23 -0.43 4.66
CA TYR A 172 -3.47 1.00 4.90
C TYR A 172 -3.15 1.43 6.32
N SER A 173 -3.39 0.56 7.31
CA SER A 173 -2.99 0.84 8.69
C SER A 173 -1.48 0.97 8.81
N TYR A 174 -0.70 0.11 8.13
CA TYR A 174 0.76 0.22 8.15
C TYR A 174 1.28 1.42 7.38
N MET A 175 0.66 1.79 6.27
CA MET A 175 0.96 3.07 5.61
C MET A 175 0.79 4.24 6.56
N ALA A 176 -0.31 4.28 7.31
CA ALA A 176 -0.56 5.32 8.32
C ALA A 176 0.45 5.30 9.46
N LEU A 177 0.96 4.12 9.82
CA LEU A 177 1.93 3.91 10.90
C LEU A 177 3.39 4.11 10.48
N VAL A 178 3.68 4.36 9.21
CA VAL A 178 5.03 4.64 8.69
C VAL A 178 5.80 5.64 9.56
N PRO A 179 5.23 6.81 9.97
CA PRO A 179 5.93 7.77 10.80
C PRO A 179 6.25 7.28 12.22
N LEU A 180 5.60 6.22 12.68
CA LEU A 180 5.82 5.62 14.01
C LEU A 180 6.76 4.41 13.95
N ILE A 181 6.62 3.57 12.92
CA ILE A 181 7.36 2.30 12.80
C ILE A 181 8.78 2.53 12.24
N GLN A 182 8.94 3.37 11.23
CA GLN A 182 10.24 3.54 10.57
C GLN A 182 11.31 4.21 11.45
N PRO A 183 11.05 5.33 12.16
CA PRO A 183 12.10 6.03 12.89
C PRO A 183 12.84 5.19 13.93
N PRO A 184 12.18 4.36 14.76
CA PRO A 184 12.88 3.45 15.68
C PRO A 184 13.84 2.49 14.95
N ILE A 185 13.39 1.89 13.84
CA ILE A 185 14.19 0.95 13.04
C ILE A 185 15.39 1.67 12.42
N MET A 186 15.16 2.83 11.84
CA MET A 186 16.20 3.67 11.24
C MET A 186 17.28 4.04 12.26
N ARG A 187 16.87 4.48 13.46
CA ARG A 187 17.80 4.86 14.53
C ARG A 187 18.55 3.65 15.08
N ALA A 188 17.90 2.50 15.20
CA ALA A 188 18.55 1.26 15.68
C ALA A 188 19.61 0.75 14.71
N LEU A 189 19.39 0.90 13.39
CA LEU A 189 20.27 0.39 12.35
C LEU A 189 21.35 1.38 11.90
N THR A 190 21.28 2.65 12.31
CA THR A 190 22.23 3.69 11.88
C THR A 190 22.89 4.37 13.07
N THR A 191 24.16 4.68 12.92
CA THR A 191 24.89 5.52 13.88
C THR A 191 24.56 7.00 13.68
N GLU A 192 24.79 7.85 14.68
CA GLU A 192 24.58 9.29 14.55
C GLU A 192 25.42 9.90 13.42
N LYS A 193 26.69 9.46 13.29
CA LYS A 193 27.57 9.90 12.21
C LYS A 193 27.00 9.57 10.83
N GLU A 194 26.43 8.37 10.65
CA GLU A 194 25.79 7.98 9.39
C GLU A 194 24.56 8.83 9.08
N ARG A 195 23.75 9.16 10.08
CA ARG A 195 22.59 10.00 9.92
C ARG A 195 22.91 11.46 9.55
N GLN A 196 24.10 11.92 9.89
CA GLN A 196 24.58 13.28 9.60
C GLN A 196 25.22 13.42 8.21
N ILE A 197 25.39 12.34 7.45
CA ILE A 197 25.97 12.37 6.10
C ILE A 197 25.14 13.30 5.21
N LYS A 198 25.73 14.38 4.71
CA LYS A 198 25.12 15.27 3.71
C LYS A 198 25.35 14.67 2.31
N MET A 199 24.26 14.58 1.56
CA MET A 199 24.34 14.07 0.19
C MET A 199 24.55 15.24 -0.80
N VAL A 200 25.31 14.94 -1.86
CA VAL A 200 25.58 15.90 -2.94
C VAL A 200 24.29 16.16 -3.72
N GLN A 201 24.07 17.42 -4.10
CA GLN A 201 22.90 17.83 -4.89
C GLN A 201 22.73 16.94 -6.14
N LEU A 202 21.50 16.52 -6.40
CA LEU A 202 21.18 15.73 -7.59
C LEU A 202 21.38 16.55 -8.87
N ARG A 203 21.81 15.88 -9.94
CA ARG A 203 21.88 16.51 -11.26
C ARG A 203 20.48 16.91 -11.75
N PRO A 204 20.35 17.99 -12.53
CA PRO A 204 19.11 18.27 -13.22
C PRO A 204 18.80 17.17 -14.25
N VAL A 205 17.52 16.80 -14.35
CA VAL A 205 17.02 15.79 -15.29
C VAL A 205 16.19 16.48 -16.37
N GLY A 206 16.48 16.17 -17.63
CA GLY A 206 15.81 16.77 -18.77
C GLY A 206 14.37 16.24 -18.95
N LYS A 207 13.50 17.07 -19.56
CA LYS A 207 12.11 16.70 -19.86
C LYS A 207 12.01 15.41 -20.68
N VAL A 208 12.88 15.25 -21.68
CA VAL A 208 12.91 14.06 -22.54
C VAL A 208 13.21 12.79 -21.71
N GLU A 209 14.19 12.85 -20.79
CA GLU A 209 14.51 11.74 -19.91
C GLU A 209 13.29 11.32 -19.08
N LYS A 210 12.55 12.28 -18.53
CA LYS A 210 11.36 12.05 -17.71
C LYS A 210 10.18 11.45 -18.49
N ILE A 211 10.05 11.76 -19.78
CA ILE A 211 9.02 11.21 -20.67
C ILE A 211 9.40 9.82 -21.17
N VAL A 212 10.64 9.64 -21.59
CA VAL A 212 11.10 8.39 -22.23
C VAL A 212 11.26 7.28 -21.20
N PHE A 213 11.75 7.57 -20.00
CA PHE A 213 12.04 6.56 -18.99
C PHE A 213 10.82 5.69 -18.60
N PRO A 214 9.65 6.26 -18.21
CA PRO A 214 8.48 5.44 -17.86
C PRO A 214 7.98 4.59 -19.03
N LEU A 215 8.09 5.07 -20.26
CA LEU A 215 7.71 4.30 -21.44
C LEU A 215 8.65 3.11 -21.67
N LEU A 216 9.97 3.34 -21.57
CA LEU A 216 10.95 2.25 -21.68
C LEU A 216 10.81 1.23 -20.54
N LEU A 217 10.58 1.71 -19.31
CA LEU A 217 10.35 0.86 -18.15
C LEU A 217 9.12 -0.02 -18.36
N LEU A 218 8.00 0.57 -18.79
CA LEU A 218 6.77 -0.15 -19.07
C LEU A 218 6.99 -1.24 -20.13
N LEU A 219 7.59 -0.88 -21.27
CA LEU A 219 7.83 -1.84 -22.36
C LEU A 219 8.74 -2.96 -21.91
N LEU A 220 9.85 -2.64 -21.23
CA LEU A 220 10.78 -3.65 -20.74
C LEU A 220 10.08 -4.65 -19.81
N VAL A 221 9.35 -4.14 -18.80
CA VAL A 221 8.68 -5.00 -17.84
C VAL A 221 7.52 -5.76 -18.46
N ALA A 222 6.70 -5.12 -19.30
CA ALA A 222 5.55 -5.77 -19.94
C ALA A 222 5.97 -6.92 -20.89
N PHE A 223 7.11 -6.80 -21.56
CA PHE A 223 7.63 -7.90 -22.38
C PHE A 223 8.20 -9.06 -21.58
N MET A 224 8.75 -8.79 -20.39
CA MET A 224 9.31 -9.83 -19.52
C MET A 224 8.24 -10.43 -18.59
N LEU A 225 7.30 -9.63 -18.13
CA LEU A 225 6.30 -9.97 -17.11
C LEU A 225 4.97 -9.26 -17.42
N PRO A 226 4.15 -9.82 -18.35
CA PRO A 226 2.89 -9.19 -18.79
C PRO A 226 1.92 -8.89 -17.64
N ASP A 227 1.88 -9.72 -16.58
CA ASP A 227 0.99 -9.55 -15.43
C ASP A 227 1.31 -8.33 -14.57
N ALA A 228 2.50 -7.74 -14.68
CA ALA A 228 2.84 -6.46 -14.06
C ALA A 228 2.36 -5.25 -14.88
N ALA A 229 2.04 -5.46 -16.18
CA ALA A 229 1.69 -4.38 -17.09
C ALA A 229 0.45 -3.56 -16.67
N PRO A 230 -0.63 -4.14 -16.08
CA PRO A 230 -1.77 -3.34 -15.67
C PRO A 230 -1.40 -2.28 -14.62
N LEU A 231 -0.72 -2.67 -13.54
CA LEU A 231 -0.29 -1.75 -12.48
C LEU A 231 0.74 -0.75 -13.01
N LEU A 232 1.82 -1.25 -13.58
CA LEU A 232 2.92 -0.41 -14.05
C LEU A 232 2.49 0.48 -15.21
N GLY A 233 1.62 -0.01 -16.10
CA GLY A 233 1.06 0.77 -17.20
C GLY A 233 0.26 1.96 -16.73
N MET A 234 -0.62 1.78 -15.77
CA MET A 234 -1.41 2.88 -15.20
C MET A 234 -0.52 3.88 -14.45
N PHE A 235 0.48 3.41 -13.71
CA PHE A 235 1.48 4.26 -13.05
C PHE A 235 2.26 5.12 -14.06
N CYS A 236 2.81 4.48 -15.11
CA CYS A 236 3.55 5.17 -16.16
C CYS A 236 2.66 6.12 -16.96
N PHE A 237 1.39 5.75 -17.21
CA PHE A 237 0.45 6.62 -17.90
C PHE A 237 0.12 7.88 -17.10
N GLY A 238 -0.12 7.74 -15.80
CA GLY A 238 -0.31 8.89 -14.91
C GLY A 238 0.89 9.84 -14.95
N ASN A 239 2.10 9.28 -14.85
CA ASN A 239 3.33 10.06 -14.93
C ASN A 239 3.53 10.72 -16.29
N LEU A 240 3.23 10.02 -17.38
CA LEU A 240 3.32 10.58 -18.73
C LEU A 240 2.38 11.79 -18.91
N MET A 241 1.16 11.74 -18.38
CA MET A 241 0.25 12.91 -18.40
C MET A 241 0.89 14.12 -17.74
N ARG A 242 1.54 13.93 -16.60
CA ARG A 242 2.23 15.01 -15.87
C ARG A 242 3.44 15.55 -16.66
N GLU A 243 4.37 14.67 -17.03
CA GLU A 243 5.66 15.09 -17.58
C GLU A 243 5.55 15.56 -19.05
N SER A 244 4.50 15.20 -19.76
CA SER A 244 4.24 15.67 -21.13
C SER A 244 4.05 17.20 -21.18
N GLY A 245 3.38 17.79 -20.18
CA GLY A 245 3.07 19.21 -20.09
C GLY A 245 2.14 19.71 -21.20
N VAL A 246 1.38 18.81 -21.83
CA VAL A 246 0.39 19.15 -22.89
C VAL A 246 -1.03 18.79 -22.51
N VAL A 247 -1.20 18.06 -21.40
CA VAL A 247 -2.49 17.63 -20.86
C VAL A 247 -2.61 17.92 -19.36
N ASP A 248 -2.17 19.10 -18.93
CA ASP A 248 -2.11 19.50 -17.52
C ASP A 248 -3.48 19.35 -16.82
N ARG A 249 -4.59 19.63 -17.52
CA ARG A 249 -5.94 19.45 -17.00
C ARG A 249 -6.26 17.98 -16.67
N LEU A 250 -5.80 17.04 -17.50
CA LEU A 250 -5.99 15.59 -17.23
C LEU A 250 -5.12 15.16 -16.05
N SER A 251 -3.86 15.60 -16.02
CA SER A 251 -2.94 15.36 -14.90
C SER A 251 -3.52 15.87 -13.58
N ASP A 252 -3.99 17.12 -13.56
CA ASP A 252 -4.60 17.75 -12.38
C ASP A 252 -5.86 16.99 -11.92
N THR A 253 -6.76 16.66 -12.86
CA THR A 253 -7.96 15.86 -12.55
C THR A 253 -7.61 14.51 -11.97
N THR A 254 -6.60 13.84 -12.54
CA THR A 254 -6.19 12.49 -12.13
C THR A 254 -5.58 12.47 -10.74
N GLN A 255 -4.69 13.41 -10.43
CA GLN A 255 -4.00 13.45 -9.13
C GLN A 255 -4.84 14.05 -7.99
N ASN A 256 -5.99 14.67 -8.29
CA ASN A 256 -6.85 15.33 -7.31
C ASN A 256 -8.28 14.73 -7.32
N ALA A 257 -9.11 15.13 -8.29
CA ALA A 257 -10.53 14.77 -8.28
C ALA A 257 -10.77 13.27 -8.48
N LEU A 258 -10.15 12.67 -9.50
CA LEU A 258 -10.37 11.28 -9.85
C LEU A 258 -9.90 10.32 -8.76
N ILE A 259 -8.68 10.50 -8.26
CA ILE A 259 -8.13 9.64 -7.20
C ILE A 259 -8.99 9.74 -5.93
N ASN A 260 -9.48 10.94 -5.58
CA ASN A 260 -10.33 11.12 -4.40
C ASN A 260 -11.69 10.44 -4.55
N VAL A 261 -12.34 10.58 -5.72
CA VAL A 261 -13.62 9.91 -6.01
C VAL A 261 -13.47 8.40 -5.95
N VAL A 262 -12.45 7.86 -6.61
CA VAL A 262 -12.20 6.41 -6.61
C VAL A 262 -11.84 5.90 -5.22
N THR A 263 -11.10 6.68 -4.42
CA THR A 263 -10.75 6.35 -3.04
C THR A 263 -11.99 6.21 -2.15
N ILE A 264 -13.00 7.06 -2.32
CA ILE A 264 -14.28 6.95 -1.59
C ILE A 264 -14.95 5.60 -1.90
N PHE A 265 -15.13 5.28 -3.17
CA PHE A 265 -15.82 4.05 -3.57
C PHE A 265 -15.00 2.80 -3.22
N LEU A 266 -13.68 2.84 -3.40
CA LEU A 266 -12.79 1.74 -3.02
C LEU A 266 -12.86 1.50 -1.51
N GLY A 267 -12.79 2.54 -0.70
CA GLY A 267 -12.85 2.41 0.75
C GLY A 267 -14.18 1.82 1.22
N LEU A 268 -15.31 2.28 0.68
CA LEU A 268 -16.62 1.71 0.97
C LEU A 268 -16.73 0.25 0.55
N ALA A 269 -16.21 -0.10 -0.64
CA ALA A 269 -16.19 -1.46 -1.15
C ALA A 269 -15.30 -2.40 -0.31
N VAL A 270 -14.14 -1.93 0.12
CA VAL A 270 -13.27 -2.68 1.05
C VAL A 270 -13.94 -2.84 2.40
N GLY A 271 -14.55 -1.77 2.92
CA GLY A 271 -15.32 -1.82 4.18
C GLY A 271 -16.43 -2.86 4.15
N SER A 272 -17.06 -3.11 3.00
CA SER A 272 -18.09 -4.14 2.87
C SER A 272 -17.60 -5.57 3.13
N LYS A 273 -16.29 -5.81 3.08
CA LYS A 273 -15.66 -7.11 3.40
C LYS A 273 -15.31 -7.27 4.89
N LEU A 274 -15.53 -6.23 5.70
CA LEU A 274 -15.33 -6.28 7.14
C LEU A 274 -16.55 -6.90 7.83
N SER A 275 -16.87 -8.12 7.49
CA SER A 275 -17.95 -8.91 8.14
C SER A 275 -17.38 -9.74 9.29
N ALA A 276 -18.24 -10.07 10.28
CA ALA A 276 -17.81 -10.72 11.50
C ALA A 276 -17.24 -12.13 11.25
N ASP A 277 -17.85 -12.87 10.35
CA ASP A 277 -17.47 -14.23 9.94
C ASP A 277 -16.08 -14.32 9.29
N LYS A 278 -15.67 -13.23 8.61
CA LYS A 278 -14.39 -13.19 7.89
C LYS A 278 -13.29 -12.41 8.62
N PHE A 279 -13.65 -11.43 9.44
CA PHE A 279 -12.68 -10.56 10.09
C PHE A 279 -12.32 -10.96 11.51
N LEU A 280 -13.26 -11.54 12.26
CA LEU A 280 -13.05 -11.97 13.65
C LEU A 280 -12.47 -13.40 13.70
N ASP A 281 -11.41 -13.65 12.94
CA ASP A 281 -10.72 -14.92 12.87
C ASP A 281 -9.24 -14.78 13.24
N LEU A 282 -8.65 -15.87 13.70
CA LEU A 282 -7.21 -15.94 14.00
C LEU A 282 -6.36 -15.63 12.79
N THR A 283 -6.84 -15.97 11.60
CA THR A 283 -6.21 -15.64 10.31
C THR A 283 -6.00 -14.15 10.13
N THR A 284 -6.99 -13.32 10.45
CA THR A 284 -6.88 -11.86 10.37
C THR A 284 -5.82 -11.30 11.32
N LEU A 285 -5.77 -11.81 12.55
CA LEU A 285 -4.73 -11.42 13.52
C LEU A 285 -3.34 -11.81 13.01
N GLY A 286 -3.21 -13.00 12.42
CA GLY A 286 -1.99 -13.45 11.76
C GLY A 286 -1.55 -12.54 10.61
N ILE A 287 -2.48 -12.13 9.76
CA ILE A 287 -2.22 -11.18 8.67
C ILE A 287 -1.71 -9.84 9.21
N LEU A 288 -2.35 -9.32 10.26
CA LEU A 288 -1.92 -8.07 10.91
C LEU A 288 -0.50 -8.20 11.49
N LEU A 289 -0.18 -9.27 12.19
CA LEU A 289 1.17 -9.49 12.75
C LEU A 289 2.23 -9.67 11.66
N LEU A 290 1.95 -10.51 10.65
CA LEU A 290 2.84 -10.71 9.51
C LEU A 290 3.11 -9.41 8.76
N GLY A 291 2.09 -8.62 8.50
CA GLY A 291 2.22 -7.33 7.82
C GLY A 291 3.11 -6.35 8.59
N MET A 292 2.99 -6.29 9.92
CA MET A 292 3.85 -5.44 10.76
C MET A 292 5.32 -5.87 10.67
N VAL A 293 5.57 -7.16 10.79
CA VAL A 293 6.93 -7.73 10.68
C VAL A 293 7.49 -7.50 9.28
N ALA A 294 6.68 -7.72 8.25
CA ALA A 294 7.02 -7.48 6.86
C ALA A 294 7.50 -6.04 6.61
N PHE A 295 6.72 -5.08 7.07
CA PHE A 295 7.02 -3.67 6.92
C PHE A 295 8.32 -3.28 7.66
N ALA A 296 8.53 -3.83 8.85
CA ALA A 296 9.77 -3.63 9.60
C ALA A 296 10.98 -4.20 8.86
N ILE A 297 10.86 -5.41 8.28
CA ILE A 297 11.93 -6.05 7.50
C ILE A 297 12.21 -5.28 6.21
N GLY A 298 11.18 -4.83 5.48
CA GLY A 298 11.35 -4.01 4.28
C GLY A 298 12.12 -2.72 4.58
N THR A 299 11.72 -2.01 5.64
CA THR A 299 12.43 -0.81 6.11
C THR A 299 13.88 -1.11 6.49
N ALA A 300 14.12 -2.18 7.27
CA ALA A 300 15.45 -2.58 7.69
C ALA A 300 16.34 -2.95 6.51
N SER A 301 15.83 -3.74 5.57
CA SER A 301 16.57 -4.18 4.38
C SER A 301 16.98 -2.99 3.51
N GLY A 302 16.12 -2.01 3.31
CA GLY A 302 16.46 -0.80 2.58
C GLY A 302 17.57 0.01 3.27
N VAL A 303 17.49 0.20 4.59
CA VAL A 303 18.54 0.90 5.37
C VAL A 303 19.86 0.16 5.33
N LEU A 304 19.85 -1.17 5.50
CA LEU A 304 21.06 -1.99 5.44
C LEU A 304 21.70 -1.98 4.05
N MET A 305 20.90 -2.04 2.99
CA MET A 305 21.39 -1.89 1.62
C MET A 305 22.04 -0.51 1.41
N ALA A 306 21.44 0.56 1.90
CA ALA A 306 22.02 1.90 1.80
C ALA A 306 23.35 2.00 2.59
N LYS A 307 23.47 1.34 3.76
CA LYS A 307 24.73 1.23 4.49
C LYS A 307 25.80 0.47 3.68
N ALA A 308 25.42 -0.66 3.10
CA ALA A 308 26.32 -1.43 2.25
C ALA A 308 26.81 -0.60 1.05
N MET A 309 25.88 0.09 0.37
CA MET A 309 26.22 0.98 -0.74
C MET A 309 27.12 2.13 -0.29
N ASN A 310 26.85 2.75 0.86
CA ASN A 310 27.68 3.82 1.40
C ASN A 310 29.12 3.34 1.66
N LYS A 311 29.27 2.14 2.21
CA LYS A 311 30.59 1.53 2.45
C LYS A 311 31.33 1.19 1.14
N LEU A 312 30.61 0.65 0.15
CA LEU A 312 31.19 0.25 -1.14
C LEU A 312 31.57 1.45 -2.02
N THR A 313 30.85 2.57 -1.90
CA THR A 313 31.13 3.79 -2.69
C THR A 313 32.09 4.75 -2.01
N GLY A 314 32.67 4.39 -0.87
CA GLY A 314 33.62 5.26 -0.15
C GLY A 314 32.97 6.41 0.62
N GLY A 315 31.68 6.35 0.91
CA GLY A 315 30.91 7.35 1.65
C GLY A 315 30.03 8.23 0.75
N GLY A 316 29.27 9.12 1.36
CA GLY A 316 28.42 10.09 0.65
C GLY A 316 26.96 9.65 0.46
N ILE A 317 26.58 8.43 0.81
CA ILE A 317 25.19 7.96 0.82
C ILE A 317 24.70 7.94 2.26
N ASN A 318 23.66 8.72 2.56
CA ASN A 318 23.04 8.65 3.88
C ASN A 318 22.13 7.42 3.97
N PRO A 319 22.38 6.48 4.91
CA PRO A 319 21.61 5.24 5.00
C PRO A 319 20.12 5.44 5.26
N LEU A 320 19.72 6.58 5.81
CA LEU A 320 18.32 6.89 6.07
C LEU A 320 17.45 6.84 4.80
N ILE A 321 18.00 7.19 3.62
CA ILE A 321 17.22 7.16 2.37
C ILE A 321 16.76 5.77 1.98
N GLY A 322 17.47 4.73 2.46
CA GLY A 322 17.09 3.33 2.21
C GLY A 322 15.73 2.95 2.82
N SER A 323 15.34 3.58 3.95
CA SER A 323 14.01 3.34 4.53
C SER A 323 12.86 3.77 3.62
N ALA A 324 13.13 4.68 2.69
CA ALA A 324 12.15 5.13 1.71
C ALA A 324 11.93 4.15 0.55
N GLY A 325 12.70 3.06 0.48
CA GLY A 325 12.51 2.00 -0.52
C GLY A 325 11.19 1.24 -0.43
N VAL A 326 10.43 1.36 0.66
CA VAL A 326 9.04 0.90 0.74
C VAL A 326 8.13 1.80 -0.11
N SER A 327 7.04 1.24 -0.64
CA SER A 327 6.20 1.92 -1.64
C SER A 327 5.23 2.97 -1.07
N ALA A 328 5.34 3.34 0.20
CA ALA A 328 4.51 4.37 0.84
C ALA A 328 4.92 5.78 0.37
N VAL A 329 4.48 6.17 -0.82
CA VAL A 329 4.82 7.45 -1.48
C VAL A 329 3.82 8.54 -1.09
N PRO A 330 4.28 9.76 -0.77
CA PRO A 330 5.66 10.21 -0.49
C PRO A 330 6.03 10.10 1.00
N MET A 331 5.27 9.35 1.79
CA MET A 331 5.32 9.36 3.26
C MET A 331 6.66 8.84 3.78
N ALA A 332 7.15 7.72 3.26
CA ALA A 332 8.43 7.15 3.68
C ALA A 332 9.62 8.10 3.40
N ALA A 333 9.60 8.80 2.25
CA ALA A 333 10.61 9.81 1.94
C ALA A 333 10.58 11.00 2.92
N ARG A 334 9.38 11.44 3.32
CA ARG A 334 9.22 12.50 4.34
C ARG A 334 9.74 12.08 5.71
N VAL A 335 9.52 10.82 6.09
CA VAL A 335 10.03 10.25 7.36
C VAL A 335 11.55 10.19 7.34
N SER A 336 12.16 9.74 6.22
CA SER A 336 13.61 9.72 6.05
C SER A 336 14.20 11.14 6.20
N ASN A 337 13.58 12.12 5.57
CA ASN A 337 13.98 13.52 5.66
C ASN A 337 13.84 14.06 7.10
N LYS A 338 12.74 13.75 7.78
CA LYS A 338 12.51 14.19 9.17
C LYS A 338 13.61 13.67 10.10
N VAL A 339 13.93 12.37 10.05
CA VAL A 339 14.99 11.77 10.88
C VAL A 339 16.37 12.33 10.51
N GLY A 340 16.60 12.65 9.23
CA GLY A 340 17.83 13.32 8.80
C GLY A 340 17.97 14.73 9.37
N LEU A 341 16.91 15.53 9.36
CA LEU A 341 16.89 16.87 9.95
C LEU A 341 17.04 16.87 11.48
N GLU A 342 16.51 15.85 12.18
CA GLU A 342 16.70 15.68 13.62
C GLU A 342 18.18 15.42 13.97
N ALA A 343 18.92 14.73 13.11
CA ALA A 343 20.36 14.46 13.30
C ALA A 343 21.24 15.65 12.90
N ASN A 344 20.82 16.41 11.88
CA ASN A 344 21.48 17.62 11.39
C ASN A 344 20.47 18.48 10.64
N ASN A 345 20.17 19.66 11.18
CA ASN A 345 19.15 20.59 10.66
C ASN A 345 19.40 21.11 9.23
N GLN A 346 20.58 20.87 8.66
CA GLN A 346 20.94 21.19 7.29
C GLN A 346 20.88 19.97 6.34
N ASN A 347 20.45 18.83 6.83
CA ASN A 347 20.48 17.56 6.08
C ASN A 347 19.14 17.28 5.40
N PHE A 348 18.90 17.95 4.28
CA PHE A 348 17.69 17.81 3.47
C PHE A 348 17.77 16.56 2.59
N LEU A 349 17.17 15.46 3.06
CA LEU A 349 17.22 14.17 2.36
C LEU A 349 15.99 13.91 1.47
N LEU A 350 14.97 14.77 1.46
CA LEU A 350 13.69 14.49 0.78
C LEU A 350 13.89 14.08 -0.69
N MET A 351 14.60 14.88 -1.47
CA MET A 351 14.80 14.59 -2.89
C MET A 351 15.62 13.31 -3.11
N HIS A 352 16.58 13.04 -2.25
CA HIS A 352 17.36 11.81 -2.30
C HIS A 352 16.54 10.56 -1.91
N ALA A 353 15.62 10.71 -0.97
CA ALA A 353 14.73 9.64 -0.52
C ALA A 353 13.57 9.37 -1.50
N MET A 354 13.20 10.34 -2.33
CA MET A 354 12.19 10.14 -3.39
C MET A 354 12.63 9.13 -4.44
N GLY A 355 13.93 9.05 -4.77
CA GLY A 355 14.44 8.05 -5.71
C GLY A 355 14.15 6.61 -5.28
N PRO A 356 14.61 6.17 -4.09
CA PRO A 356 14.27 4.86 -3.55
C PRO A 356 12.75 4.65 -3.39
N ASN A 357 12.00 5.69 -3.04
CA ASN A 357 10.56 5.59 -2.82
C ASN A 357 9.81 5.26 -4.11
N VAL A 358 10.16 5.91 -5.21
CA VAL A 358 9.63 5.60 -6.54
C VAL A 358 10.08 4.21 -7.01
N ALA A 359 11.34 3.84 -6.74
CA ALA A 359 11.86 2.51 -7.03
C ALA A 359 11.08 1.41 -6.27
N GLY A 360 10.62 1.71 -5.06
CA GLY A 360 9.75 0.82 -4.29
C GLY A 360 8.43 0.55 -4.97
N VAL A 361 7.76 1.58 -5.51
CA VAL A 361 6.48 1.42 -6.24
C VAL A 361 6.66 0.54 -7.48
N ILE A 362 7.74 0.75 -8.23
CA ILE A 362 8.06 -0.11 -9.37
C ILE A 362 8.28 -1.56 -8.88
N GLY A 363 9.02 -1.71 -7.79
CA GLY A 363 9.32 -3.01 -7.18
C GLY A 363 8.07 -3.75 -6.71
N SER A 364 7.12 -3.08 -6.04
CA SER A 364 5.86 -3.68 -5.60
C SER A 364 4.97 -4.09 -6.78
N ALA A 365 4.90 -3.28 -7.84
CA ALA A 365 4.16 -3.62 -9.06
C ALA A 365 4.75 -4.85 -9.79
N VAL A 366 6.08 -4.94 -9.86
CA VAL A 366 6.78 -6.11 -10.42
C VAL A 366 6.55 -7.35 -9.54
N ALA A 367 6.68 -7.21 -8.22
CA ALA A 367 6.42 -8.31 -7.28
C ALA A 367 4.97 -8.82 -7.38
N ALA A 368 4.00 -7.90 -7.51
CA ALA A 368 2.60 -8.25 -7.73
C ALA A 368 2.41 -9.06 -9.03
N GLY A 369 3.01 -8.63 -10.14
CA GLY A 369 2.98 -9.37 -11.40
C GLY A 369 3.58 -10.76 -11.27
N ILE A 370 4.74 -10.90 -10.59
CA ILE A 370 5.36 -12.21 -10.32
C ILE A 370 4.39 -13.10 -9.55
N MET A 371 3.79 -12.60 -8.47
CA MET A 371 2.89 -13.38 -7.63
C MET A 371 1.64 -13.83 -8.39
N ILE A 372 1.03 -12.93 -9.17
CA ILE A 372 -0.16 -13.26 -9.97
C ILE A 372 0.19 -14.31 -11.02
N ASN A 373 1.32 -14.18 -11.71
CA ASN A 373 1.74 -15.10 -12.75
C ASN A 373 2.05 -16.51 -12.21
N TYR A 374 2.89 -16.59 -11.15
CA TYR A 374 3.36 -17.88 -10.65
C TYR A 374 2.38 -18.60 -9.71
N VAL A 375 1.49 -17.85 -9.06
CA VAL A 375 0.56 -18.42 -8.07
C VAL A 375 -0.87 -18.45 -8.60
N GLY A 376 -1.29 -17.47 -9.40
CA GLY A 376 -2.64 -17.37 -9.96
C GLY A 376 -2.82 -18.12 -11.27
N GLY A 377 -1.74 -18.55 -11.94
CA GLY A 377 -1.76 -19.27 -13.24
C GLY A 377 -1.72 -20.79 -13.12
N GLY A 378 -1.88 -21.37 -11.91
CA GLY A 378 -1.92 -22.81 -11.65
C GLY A 378 -3.32 -23.40 -11.69
#